data_d964fb644cffb7096aa4a521674c1173
#
_entry.id   d964fb644cffb7096aa4a521674c1173
#
_cell.length_a   1.000
_cell.length_b   1.000
_cell.length_c   1.000
_cell.angle_alpha   90.00
_cell.angle_beta   90.00
_cell.angle_gamma   90.00
#
_symmetry.space_group_name_H-M   'P 1'
#
loop_
_entity.id
_entity.type
_entity.pdbx_description
1 polymer ?
#
loop_
_entity_poly.entity_id
_entity_poly.type
_entity_poly.pdbx_seq_one_letter_code
_entity_poly.pdbx_strand_id
1 'polypeptide(L)'
;KWHSRFTEKEIRYLPQHPFIPGWLRLERALGDFRLQREDLERWFPEFISLRGTRIGELSGGEQRILECFIILRSPARFILLDEPFSQIAPLHVATLQTLIRQEKATKGILLTDHMYRHVTGIADRLYVMADGQAYPCENDEDLVRRGYLNHL
;
A
#
# COMPACT_ATOMS: atom_id res chain seq x y z
N LYS A 1 6.67 -22.03 20.00
CA LYS A 1 7.54 -20.99 19.36
C LYS A 1 7.35 -21.13 17.88
N TRP A 2 6.62 -20.21 17.25
CA TRP A 2 6.56 -20.08 15.79
C TRP A 2 7.90 -19.52 15.35
N HIS A 3 8.74 -20.32 14.74
CA HIS A 3 9.90 -19.83 14.02
C HIS A 3 9.38 -19.35 12.67
N SER A 4 9.27 -18.04 12.49
CA SER A 4 9.01 -17.48 11.17
C SER A 4 10.18 -17.91 10.27
N ARG A 5 9.87 -18.67 9.22
CA ARG A 5 10.85 -19.04 8.18
C ARG A 5 11.22 -17.86 7.29
N PHE A 6 10.57 -16.71 7.50
CA PHE A 6 10.77 -15.52 6.71
C PHE A 6 11.59 -14.51 7.49
N THR A 7 12.60 -13.96 6.85
CA THR A 7 13.42 -12.88 7.38
C THR A 7 12.73 -11.54 7.08
N GLU A 8 13.08 -10.48 7.84
CA GLU A 8 12.63 -9.10 7.56
C GLU A 8 12.96 -8.62 6.14
N LYS A 9 13.91 -9.26 5.47
CA LYS A 9 14.27 -8.99 4.07
C LYS A 9 13.32 -9.63 3.07
N GLU A 10 12.55 -10.64 3.49
CA GLU A 10 11.65 -11.37 2.61
C GLU A 10 10.23 -10.82 2.63
N ILE A 11 9.79 -10.27 3.77
CA ILE A 11 8.45 -9.71 3.95
C ILE A 11 8.56 -8.27 4.43
N ARG A 12 7.75 -7.40 3.84
CA ARG A 12 7.48 -6.04 4.32
C ARG A 12 6.00 -5.85 4.56
N TYR A 13 5.70 -5.09 5.61
CA TYR A 13 4.34 -4.79 6.03
C TYR A 13 4.13 -3.28 6.11
N LEU A 14 3.08 -2.80 5.44
CA LEU A 14 2.54 -1.46 5.59
C LEU A 14 1.40 -1.53 6.60
N PRO A 15 1.55 -1.01 7.83
CA PRO A 15 0.48 -0.99 8.81
C PRO A 15 -0.58 0.08 8.46
N GLN A 16 -1.77 -0.05 9.04
CA GLN A 16 -2.84 0.94 8.90
C GLN A 16 -2.44 2.32 9.47
N HIS A 17 -1.66 2.33 10.55
CA HIS A 17 -1.17 3.56 11.17
C HIS A 17 0.21 3.96 10.65
N PRO A 18 0.52 5.27 10.61
CA PRO A 18 1.84 5.76 10.23
C PRO A 18 2.97 5.10 11.03
N PHE A 19 4.03 4.68 10.32
CA PHE A 19 5.17 4.02 10.95
C PHE A 19 6.47 4.83 10.86
N ILE A 20 6.52 5.86 10.00
CA ILE A 20 7.70 6.71 9.87
C ILE A 20 7.64 7.83 10.91
N PRO A 21 8.69 8.03 11.74
CA PRO A 21 8.68 9.08 12.75
C PRO A 21 8.51 10.49 12.14
N GLY A 22 7.56 11.27 12.67
CA GLY A 22 7.22 12.59 12.15
C GLY A 22 8.36 13.63 12.19
N TRP A 23 9.34 13.47 13.09
CA TRP A 23 10.51 14.35 13.19
C TRP A 23 11.55 14.11 12.09
N LEU A 24 11.45 12.97 11.37
CA LEU A 24 12.40 12.64 10.31
C LEU A 24 12.15 13.50 9.06
N ARG A 25 13.22 13.87 8.35
CA ARG A 25 13.09 14.55 7.06
C ARG A 25 12.79 13.54 5.95
N LEU A 26 12.06 13.96 4.94
CA LEU A 26 11.67 13.15 3.78
C LEU A 26 12.87 12.42 3.15
N GLU A 27 13.94 13.18 2.86
CA GLU A 27 15.15 12.63 2.23
C GLU A 27 15.84 11.59 3.12
N ARG A 28 15.81 11.81 4.42
CA ARG A 28 16.41 10.89 5.38
C ARG A 28 15.60 9.59 5.43
N ALA A 29 14.26 9.69 5.45
CA ALA A 29 13.38 8.53 5.42
C ALA A 29 13.64 7.68 4.18
N LEU A 30 13.66 8.28 2.98
CA LEU A 30 13.98 7.56 1.74
C LEU A 30 15.38 6.94 1.78
N GLY A 31 16.39 7.68 2.23
CA GLY A 31 17.77 7.21 2.33
C GLY A 31 17.94 5.99 3.26
N ASP A 32 17.22 5.95 4.39
CA ASP A 32 17.24 4.83 5.33
C ASP A 32 16.71 3.53 4.68
N PHE A 33 15.82 3.64 3.68
CA PHE A 33 15.33 2.54 2.85
C PHE A 33 16.10 2.38 1.53
N ARG A 34 17.19 3.13 1.32
CA ARG A 34 18.03 3.11 0.11
C ARG A 34 17.27 3.47 -1.17
N LEU A 35 16.28 4.34 -1.05
CA LEU A 35 15.48 4.84 -2.16
C LEU A 35 15.95 6.24 -2.56
N GLN A 36 15.87 6.52 -3.86
CA GLN A 36 16.18 7.83 -4.40
C GLN A 36 14.91 8.69 -4.41
N ARG A 37 15.06 9.95 -4.06
CA ARG A 37 13.96 10.91 -4.06
C ARG A 37 13.38 11.11 -5.46
N GLU A 38 14.24 11.13 -6.46
CA GLU A 38 13.88 11.28 -7.87
C GLU A 38 12.93 10.17 -8.36
N ASP A 39 13.02 8.97 -7.78
CA ASP A 39 12.07 7.89 -8.07
C ASP A 39 10.69 8.18 -7.50
N LEU A 40 10.61 8.70 -6.27
CA LEU A 40 9.34 9.13 -5.69
C LEU A 40 8.72 10.28 -6.49
N GLU A 41 9.50 11.31 -6.82
CA GLU A 41 9.06 12.49 -7.57
C GLU A 41 8.59 12.14 -9.01
N ARG A 42 9.13 11.09 -9.60
CA ARG A 42 8.68 10.59 -10.91
C ARG A 42 7.28 9.99 -10.85
N TRP A 43 6.96 9.31 -9.77
CA TRP A 43 5.64 8.73 -9.55
C TRP A 43 4.63 9.75 -9.02
N PHE A 44 5.07 10.63 -8.14
CA PHE A 44 4.29 11.61 -7.41
C PHE A 44 4.97 12.98 -7.49
N PRO A 45 4.78 13.73 -8.60
CA PRO A 45 5.49 15.00 -8.84
C PRO A 45 5.26 16.08 -7.78
N GLU A 46 4.17 16.01 -7.03
CA GLU A 46 3.88 16.92 -5.91
C GLU A 46 4.97 16.90 -4.83
N PHE A 47 5.70 15.80 -4.69
CA PHE A 47 6.80 15.69 -3.74
C PHE A 47 8.01 16.58 -4.08
N ILE A 48 8.08 17.13 -5.31
CA ILE A 48 9.09 18.12 -5.67
C ILE A 48 9.02 19.34 -4.78
N SER A 49 7.81 19.82 -4.46
CA SER A 49 7.58 20.98 -3.58
C SER A 49 7.82 20.70 -2.10
N LEU A 50 7.90 19.41 -1.71
CA LEU A 50 8.03 18.94 -0.33
C LEU A 50 9.49 18.66 0.08
N ARG A 51 10.45 19.16 -0.68
CA ARG A 51 11.88 19.01 -0.38
C ARG A 51 12.23 19.65 0.95
N GLY A 52 12.98 18.92 1.80
CA GLY A 52 13.38 19.37 3.12
C GLY A 52 12.30 19.32 4.18
N THR A 53 11.07 18.96 3.82
CA THR A 53 9.92 18.85 4.74
C THR A 53 10.11 17.69 5.72
N ARG A 54 9.61 17.82 6.93
CA ARG A 54 9.53 16.72 7.90
C ARG A 54 8.29 15.88 7.62
N ILE A 55 8.38 14.58 7.93
CA ILE A 55 7.25 13.64 7.74
C ILE A 55 5.98 14.12 8.47
N GLY A 56 6.10 14.68 9.68
CA GLY A 56 4.96 15.19 10.43
C GLY A 56 4.34 16.47 9.87
N GLU A 57 4.96 17.11 8.89
CA GLU A 57 4.44 18.29 8.17
C GLU A 57 3.67 17.90 6.89
N LEU A 58 3.78 16.64 6.46
CA LEU A 58 3.02 16.10 5.35
C LEU A 58 1.54 15.93 5.72
N SER A 59 0.66 16.11 4.76
CA SER A 59 -0.73 15.69 4.92
C SER A 59 -0.82 14.18 5.13
N GLY A 60 -1.92 13.69 5.71
CA GLY A 60 -2.11 12.26 5.91
C GLY A 60 -2.01 11.45 4.62
N GLY A 61 -2.54 11.99 3.51
CA GLY A 61 -2.45 11.36 2.19
C GLY A 61 -1.03 11.32 1.63
N GLU A 62 -0.27 12.40 1.74
CA GLU A 62 1.15 12.45 1.33
C GLU A 62 2.00 11.48 2.16
N GLN A 63 1.78 11.44 3.47
CA GLN A 63 2.47 10.49 4.34
C GLN A 63 2.14 9.04 3.93
N ARG A 64 0.86 8.75 3.67
CA ARG A 64 0.42 7.42 3.23
C ARG A 64 1.04 7.02 1.89
N ILE A 65 1.09 7.93 0.91
CA ILE A 65 1.76 7.73 -0.38
C ILE A 65 3.25 7.39 -0.18
N LEU A 66 3.95 8.18 0.63
CA LEU A 66 5.37 7.95 0.93
C LEU A 66 5.61 6.58 1.55
N GLU A 67 4.80 6.20 2.53
CA GLU A 67 4.90 4.91 3.22
C GLU A 67 4.61 3.74 2.27
N CYS A 68 3.56 3.84 1.44
CA CYS A 68 3.26 2.87 0.39
C CYS A 68 4.44 2.73 -0.58
N PHE A 69 4.98 3.86 -1.05
CA PHE A 69 6.11 3.88 -1.98
C PHE A 69 7.33 3.16 -1.39
N ILE A 70 7.69 3.48 -0.15
CA ILE A 70 8.82 2.86 0.55
C ILE A 70 8.65 1.34 0.65
N ILE A 71 7.48 0.88 1.06
CA ILE A 71 7.20 -0.55 1.22
C ILE A 71 7.19 -1.27 -0.14
N LEU A 72 6.52 -0.71 -1.15
CA LEU A 72 6.44 -1.29 -2.49
C LEU A 72 7.81 -1.37 -3.18
N ARG A 73 8.64 -0.32 -3.04
CA ARG A 73 9.98 -0.26 -3.64
C ARG A 73 11.06 -0.99 -2.84
N SER A 74 10.72 -1.54 -1.69
CA SER A 74 11.66 -2.36 -0.91
C SER A 74 12.09 -3.63 -1.68
N PRO A 75 13.25 -4.21 -1.38
CA PRO A 75 13.72 -5.43 -2.06
C PRO A 75 13.01 -6.71 -1.58
N ALA A 76 11.95 -6.60 -0.78
CA ALA A 76 11.21 -7.74 -0.26
C ALA A 76 10.49 -8.51 -1.38
N ARG A 77 10.42 -9.84 -1.22
CA ARG A 77 9.69 -10.73 -2.14
C ARG A 77 8.18 -10.73 -1.91
N PHE A 78 7.78 -10.46 -0.66
CA PHE A 78 6.37 -10.43 -0.25
C PHE A 78 6.06 -9.11 0.44
N ILE A 79 4.92 -8.54 0.11
CA ILE A 79 4.45 -7.26 0.64
C ILE A 79 3.03 -7.44 1.17
N LEU A 80 2.81 -6.97 2.38
CA LEU A 80 1.50 -6.90 3.02
C LEU A 80 1.12 -5.42 3.11
N LEU A 81 -0.02 -5.03 2.53
CA LEU A 81 -0.52 -3.66 2.53
C LEU A 81 -1.86 -3.62 3.27
N ASP A 82 -1.91 -2.92 4.39
CA ASP A 82 -3.13 -2.76 5.18
C ASP A 82 -3.75 -1.39 4.90
N GLU A 83 -4.89 -1.38 4.21
CA GLU A 83 -5.62 -0.20 3.74
C GLU A 83 -4.71 0.83 3.02
N PRO A 84 -3.98 0.45 1.96
CA PRO A 84 -3.02 1.34 1.31
C PRO A 84 -3.65 2.59 0.70
N PHE A 85 -4.95 2.55 0.36
CA PHE A 85 -5.65 3.67 -0.26
C PHE A 85 -6.33 4.62 0.75
N SER A 86 -6.19 4.35 2.05
CA SER A 86 -6.76 5.20 3.10
C SER A 86 -6.17 6.62 3.04
N GLN A 87 -7.04 7.64 3.14
CA GLN A 87 -6.70 9.08 3.14
C GLN A 87 -6.05 9.61 1.85
N ILE A 88 -5.87 8.78 0.82
CA ILE A 88 -5.28 9.18 -0.45
C ILE A 88 -6.33 9.86 -1.33
N ALA A 89 -5.99 11.01 -1.91
CA ALA A 89 -6.85 11.71 -2.85
C ALA A 89 -7.09 10.85 -4.11
N PRO A 90 -8.30 10.87 -4.70
CA PRO A 90 -8.64 10.03 -5.86
C PRO A 90 -7.64 10.12 -7.02
N LEU A 91 -7.04 11.29 -7.24
CA LEU A 91 -6.02 11.50 -8.27
C LEU A 91 -4.81 10.57 -8.08
N HIS A 92 -4.38 10.35 -6.84
CA HIS A 92 -3.20 9.55 -6.52
C HIS A 92 -3.49 8.06 -6.42
N VAL A 93 -4.77 7.68 -6.24
CA VAL A 93 -5.17 6.27 -6.20
C VAL A 93 -4.77 5.55 -7.49
N ALA A 94 -5.05 6.12 -8.65
CA ALA A 94 -4.71 5.52 -9.95
C ALA A 94 -3.19 5.34 -10.12
N THR A 95 -2.39 6.32 -9.68
CA THR A 95 -0.93 6.24 -9.69
C THR A 95 -0.43 5.12 -8.78
N LEU A 96 -0.95 5.04 -7.55
CA LEU A 96 -0.59 3.99 -6.60
C LEU A 96 -0.99 2.60 -7.11
N GLN A 97 -2.17 2.47 -7.71
CA GLN A 97 -2.61 1.22 -8.35
C GLN A 97 -1.64 0.80 -9.47
N THR A 98 -1.15 1.76 -10.27
CA THR A 98 -0.19 1.48 -11.34
C THR A 98 1.14 1.01 -10.76
N LEU A 99 1.61 1.63 -9.68
CA LEU A 99 2.82 1.20 -8.97
C LEU A 99 2.65 -0.23 -8.41
N ILE A 100 1.51 -0.54 -7.79
CA ILE A 100 1.21 -1.89 -7.29
C ILE A 100 1.22 -2.92 -8.44
N ARG A 101 0.59 -2.60 -9.59
CA ARG A 101 0.63 -3.49 -10.77
C ARG A 101 2.04 -3.73 -11.28
N GLN A 102 2.91 -2.73 -11.24
CA GLN A 102 4.30 -2.90 -11.65
C GLN A 102 5.05 -3.82 -10.69
N GLU A 103 4.91 -3.59 -9.38
CA GLU A 103 5.64 -4.36 -8.37
C GLU A 103 5.15 -5.81 -8.25
N LYS A 104 3.86 -6.08 -8.47
CA LYS A 104 3.32 -7.45 -8.44
C LYS A 104 3.85 -8.36 -9.54
N ALA A 105 4.48 -7.81 -10.58
CA ALA A 105 5.13 -8.61 -11.63
C ALA A 105 6.31 -9.45 -11.07
N THR A 106 6.92 -9.01 -9.98
CA THR A 106 8.09 -9.67 -9.38
C THR A 106 7.92 -10.01 -7.90
N LYS A 107 6.81 -9.58 -7.27
CA LYS A 107 6.55 -9.73 -5.83
C LYS A 107 5.17 -10.34 -5.58
N GLY A 108 5.07 -11.13 -4.51
CA GLY A 108 3.77 -11.50 -3.96
C GLY A 108 3.21 -10.33 -3.13
N ILE A 109 2.02 -9.84 -3.48
CA ILE A 109 1.39 -8.72 -2.77
C ILE A 109 0.05 -9.19 -2.21
N LEU A 110 -0.13 -9.08 -0.90
CA LEU A 110 -1.40 -9.20 -0.23
C LEU A 110 -1.82 -7.82 0.23
N LEU A 111 -3.02 -7.39 -0.15
CA LEU A 111 -3.55 -6.11 0.31
C LEU A 111 -4.96 -6.28 0.88
N THR A 112 -5.28 -5.50 1.91
CA THR A 112 -6.62 -5.34 2.47
C THR A 112 -7.08 -3.91 2.23
N ASP A 113 -8.34 -3.72 1.87
CA ASP A 113 -8.94 -2.38 1.78
C ASP A 113 -10.48 -2.50 1.88
N HIS A 114 -11.11 -1.53 2.49
CA HIS A 114 -12.57 -1.44 2.56
C HIS A 114 -13.18 -0.82 1.28
N MET A 115 -12.38 -0.17 0.45
CA MET A 115 -12.79 0.38 -0.85
C MET A 115 -12.56 -0.66 -1.96
N TYR A 116 -13.46 -1.67 -2.05
CA TYR A 116 -13.30 -2.81 -2.97
C TYR A 116 -12.99 -2.41 -4.41
N ARG A 117 -13.56 -1.28 -4.89
CA ARG A 117 -13.31 -0.78 -6.26
C ARG A 117 -11.83 -0.43 -6.51
N HIS A 118 -11.09 -0.05 -5.47
CA HIS A 118 -9.66 0.19 -5.60
C HIS A 118 -8.87 -1.11 -5.72
N VAL A 119 -9.41 -2.20 -5.17
CA VAL A 119 -8.77 -3.51 -5.12
C VAL A 119 -9.07 -4.34 -6.37
N THR A 120 -10.34 -4.40 -6.81
CA THR A 120 -10.78 -5.26 -7.92
C THR A 120 -10.02 -4.98 -9.22
N GLY A 121 -9.67 -3.71 -9.47
CA GLY A 121 -8.92 -3.31 -10.67
C GLY A 121 -7.45 -3.75 -10.71
N ILE A 122 -6.88 -4.25 -9.60
CA ILE A 122 -5.46 -4.61 -9.49
C ILE A 122 -5.21 -6.02 -8.96
N ALA A 123 -6.21 -6.65 -8.34
CA ALA A 123 -6.10 -7.97 -7.77
C ALA A 123 -6.16 -9.07 -8.85
N ASP A 124 -5.32 -10.11 -8.71
CA ASP A 124 -5.41 -11.33 -9.51
C ASP A 124 -6.38 -12.33 -8.86
N ARG A 125 -6.55 -12.24 -7.54
CA ARG A 125 -7.50 -13.02 -6.75
C ARG A 125 -8.12 -12.13 -5.68
N LEU A 126 -9.42 -12.26 -5.50
CA LEU A 126 -10.18 -11.52 -4.50
C LEU A 126 -10.74 -12.47 -3.44
N TYR A 127 -10.70 -12.04 -2.19
CA TYR A 127 -11.29 -12.76 -1.07
C TYR A 127 -12.08 -11.79 -0.20
N VAL A 128 -13.22 -12.23 0.31
CA VAL A 128 -13.97 -11.54 1.36
C VAL A 128 -13.75 -12.25 2.69
N MET A 129 -13.45 -11.47 3.71
CA MET A 129 -13.41 -11.98 5.08
C MET A 129 -14.77 -11.78 5.74
N ALA A 130 -15.38 -12.87 6.17
CA ALA A 130 -16.62 -12.88 6.93
C ALA A 130 -16.56 -13.98 7.99
N ASP A 131 -17.07 -13.72 9.19
CA ASP A 131 -17.14 -14.68 10.30
C ASP A 131 -15.80 -15.39 10.61
N GLY A 132 -14.70 -14.66 10.49
CA GLY A 132 -13.35 -15.17 10.75
C GLY A 132 -12.79 -16.10 9.67
N GLN A 133 -13.42 -16.17 8.49
CA GLN A 133 -12.99 -16.98 7.36
C GLN A 133 -12.80 -16.13 6.10
N ALA A 134 -11.89 -16.57 5.21
CA ALA A 134 -11.64 -15.94 3.92
C ALA A 134 -12.33 -16.75 2.81
N TYR A 135 -13.18 -16.11 2.04
CA TYR A 135 -13.93 -16.72 0.95
C TYR A 135 -13.47 -16.15 -0.39
N PRO A 136 -13.14 -17.01 -1.38
CA PRO A 136 -12.81 -16.51 -2.71
C PRO A 136 -14.05 -15.86 -3.36
N CYS A 137 -13.81 -14.79 -4.11
CA CYS A 137 -14.83 -14.07 -4.88
C CYS A 137 -14.38 -14.00 -6.33
N GLU A 138 -15.24 -14.41 -7.25
CA GLU A 138 -14.97 -14.39 -8.68
C GLU A 138 -15.67 -13.21 -9.38
N ASN A 139 -16.73 -12.69 -8.77
CA ASN A 139 -17.53 -11.60 -9.31
C ASN A 139 -18.21 -10.76 -8.19
N ASP A 140 -18.86 -9.66 -8.59
CA ASP A 140 -19.53 -8.76 -7.67
C ASP A 140 -20.75 -9.40 -6.98
N GLU A 141 -21.38 -10.43 -7.60
CA GLU A 141 -22.49 -11.18 -6.98
C GLU A 141 -22.02 -11.95 -5.74
N ASP A 142 -20.80 -12.46 -5.72
CA ASP A 142 -20.22 -13.09 -4.54
C ASP A 142 -20.05 -12.09 -3.40
N LEU A 143 -19.70 -10.83 -3.72
CA LEU A 143 -19.59 -9.75 -2.74
C LEU A 143 -20.97 -9.41 -2.13
N VAL A 144 -22.02 -9.38 -2.95
CA VAL A 144 -23.41 -9.19 -2.49
C VAL A 144 -23.85 -10.36 -1.62
N ARG A 145 -23.65 -11.60 -2.08
CA ARG A 145 -24.02 -12.82 -1.35
C ARG A 145 -23.37 -12.90 0.03
N ARG A 146 -22.16 -12.34 0.17
CA ARG A 146 -21.43 -12.30 1.45
C ARG A 146 -21.74 -11.05 2.28
N GLY A 147 -22.69 -10.21 1.86
CA GLY A 147 -23.10 -9.02 2.59
C GLY A 147 -22.09 -7.88 2.58
N TYR A 148 -21.09 -7.94 1.70
CA TYR A 148 -20.10 -6.88 1.54
C TYR A 148 -20.66 -5.70 0.72
N LEU A 149 -21.47 -5.99 -0.29
CA LEU A 149 -22.23 -5.00 -1.05
C LEU A 149 -23.72 -5.18 -0.79
N ASN A 150 -24.46 -4.07 -0.64
CA ASN A 150 -25.90 -4.11 -0.39
C ASN A 150 -26.70 -4.38 -1.67
N HIS A 151 -26.23 -3.90 -2.84
CA HIS A 151 -26.82 -4.13 -4.18
C HIS A 151 -25.76 -3.91 -5.26
N LEU A 152 -25.96 -4.52 -6.44
CA LEU A 152 -25.20 -4.22 -7.66
C LEU A 152 -25.65 -2.91 -8.30
#